data_454053e49ff5733a86a820a9b3e2fab3
#
_entry.id   454053e49ff5733a86a820a9b3e2fab3
#
_cell.length_a   1.000
_cell.length_b   1.000
_cell.length_c   1.000
_cell.angle_alpha   90.00
_cell.angle_beta   90.00
_cell.angle_gamma   90.00
#
_symmetry.space_group_name_H-M   'P 1'
#
loop_
_entity.id
_entity.type
_entity.pdbx_description
1 polymer ?
#
loop_
_entity_poly.entity_id
_entity_poly.type
_entity_poly.pdbx_seq_one_letter_code
_entity_poly.pdbx_strand_id
1 'polypeptide(L)' 'CGHQKGSTENVRGVDVSITMIPKIKFEIVVSTEEWAEKTIDVIQKTACTGHIGDGKIFVYDLDNVVRIRTNERGIKAI' A
#
# COMPACT_ATOMS: atom_id res chain seq x y z
N CYS A 1 -0.87 -5.66 11.65
CA CYS A 1 -1.80 -4.59 11.96
C CYS A 1 -2.27 -4.67 13.39
N GLY A 2 -2.44 -3.54 14.03
CA GLY A 2 -3.00 -3.46 15.37
C GLY A 2 -4.50 -3.73 15.41
N HIS A 3 -5.03 -3.82 16.61
CA HIS A 3 -6.45 -3.90 16.81
C HIS A 3 -7.12 -2.59 16.41
N GLN A 4 -8.19 -2.73 15.68
CA GLN A 4 -8.98 -1.60 15.23
C GLN A 4 -10.37 -1.73 15.80
N LYS A 5 -10.87 -0.65 16.38
CA LYS A 5 -12.24 -0.55 16.83
C LYS A 5 -12.97 0.46 15.96
N GLY A 6 -14.14 0.11 15.52
CA GLY A 6 -14.98 0.98 14.73
C GLY A 6 -16.44 0.77 15.03
N SER A 7 -17.28 1.49 14.34
CA SER A 7 -18.72 1.29 14.42
C SER A 7 -19.11 -0.03 13.81
N THR A 8 -20.08 -0.69 14.41
CA THR A 8 -20.69 -1.89 13.82
C THR A 8 -22.06 -1.53 13.30
N GLU A 9 -22.32 -1.85 12.05
CA GLU A 9 -23.62 -1.63 11.42
C GLU A 9 -24.18 -2.95 10.94
N ASN A 10 -25.49 -3.11 11.12
CA ASN A 10 -26.23 -4.24 10.59
C ASN A 10 -26.73 -3.92 9.19
N VAL A 11 -26.26 -4.65 8.20
CA VAL A 11 -26.73 -4.51 6.83
C VAL A 11 -27.22 -5.87 6.37
N ARG A 12 -28.53 -5.98 6.10
CA ARG A 12 -29.17 -7.24 5.63
C ARG A 12 -28.87 -8.44 6.52
N GLY A 13 -28.86 -8.24 7.84
CA GLY A 13 -28.58 -9.31 8.79
C GLY A 13 -27.10 -9.70 8.93
N VAL A 14 -26.22 -8.92 8.32
CA VAL A 14 -24.77 -9.11 8.44
C VAL A 14 -24.19 -7.94 9.21
N ASP A 15 -23.38 -8.24 10.22
CA ASP A 15 -22.67 -7.22 10.97
C ASP A 15 -21.45 -6.74 10.18
N VAL A 16 -21.37 -5.44 9.94
CA VAL A 16 -20.25 -4.83 9.27
C VAL A 16 -19.55 -3.91 10.25
N SER A 17 -18.28 -4.18 10.51
CA SER A 17 -17.44 -3.29 11.32
C SER A 17 -16.74 -2.30 10.42
N ILE A 18 -16.95 -1.01 10.68
CA ILE A 18 -16.26 0.06 10.00
C ILE A 18 -15.26 0.67 10.97
N THR A 19 -14.00 0.64 10.58
CA THR A 19 -12.93 1.21 11.38
C THR A 19 -12.34 2.40 10.68
N MET A 20 -12.32 3.54 11.39
CA MET A 20 -11.76 4.78 10.88
C MET A 20 -10.56 5.21 11.73
N ILE A 21 -9.41 4.61 11.44
CA ILE A 21 -8.17 4.94 12.11
C ILE A 21 -7.26 5.64 11.11
N PRO A 22 -6.71 6.80 11.47
CA PRO A 22 -5.75 7.48 10.59
C PRO A 22 -4.54 6.59 10.34
N LYS A 23 -4.17 6.45 9.07
CA LYS A 23 -3.00 5.68 8.64
C LYS A 23 -2.28 6.45 7.55
N ILE A 24 -0.98 6.19 7.44
CA ILE A 24 -0.16 6.75 6.38
C ILE A 24 0.03 5.69 5.32
N LYS A 25 -0.25 6.05 4.07
CA LYS A 25 -0.01 5.21 2.92
C LYS A 25 1.07 5.83 2.06
N PHE A 26 2.10 5.05 1.74
CA PHE A 26 3.13 5.44 0.78
C PHE A 26 2.92 4.68 -0.51
N GLU A 27 2.96 5.37 -1.62
CA GLU A 27 2.92 4.75 -2.94
C GLU A 27 4.26 4.97 -3.62
N ILE A 28 4.90 3.87 -3.99
CA ILE A 28 6.23 3.89 -4.61
C ILE A 28 6.14 3.14 -5.93
N VAL A 29 6.49 3.79 -7.01
CA VAL A 29 6.50 3.20 -8.34
C VAL A 29 7.93 2.91 -8.73
N VAL A 30 8.19 1.68 -9.14
CA VAL A 30 9.52 1.24 -9.56
C VAL A 30 9.46 0.66 -10.96
N SER A 31 10.59 0.64 -11.65
CA SER A 31 10.65 0.26 -13.07
C SER A 31 10.85 -1.24 -13.31
N THR A 32 11.33 -1.98 -12.33
CA THR A 32 11.62 -3.42 -12.47
C THR A 32 11.28 -4.17 -11.21
N GLU A 33 11.13 -5.49 -11.35
CA GLU A 33 10.92 -6.36 -10.18
C GLU A 33 12.11 -6.36 -9.23
N GLU A 34 13.32 -6.23 -9.75
CA GLU A 34 14.52 -6.13 -8.91
C GLU A 34 14.46 -4.91 -7.99
N TRP A 35 14.05 -3.77 -8.51
CA TRP A 35 13.86 -2.57 -7.71
C TRP A 35 12.73 -2.72 -6.71
N ALA A 36 11.67 -3.43 -7.08
CA ALA A 36 10.58 -3.72 -6.15
C ALA A 36 11.08 -4.54 -4.97
N GLU A 37 11.84 -5.59 -5.21
CA GLU A 37 12.39 -6.43 -4.16
C GLU A 37 13.35 -5.67 -3.26
N LYS A 38 14.22 -4.83 -3.82
CA LYS A 38 15.14 -3.99 -3.05
C LYS A 38 14.39 -3.00 -2.18
N THR A 39 13.33 -2.40 -2.73
CA THR A 39 12.49 -1.44 -1.99
C THR A 39 11.79 -2.12 -0.82
N ILE A 40 11.21 -3.29 -1.05
CA ILE A 40 10.57 -4.08 0.00
C ILE A 40 11.55 -4.40 1.11
N ASP A 41 12.73 -4.87 0.75
CA ASP A 41 13.77 -5.26 1.71
C ASP A 41 14.20 -4.09 2.59
N VAL A 42 14.43 -2.93 1.99
CA VAL A 42 14.81 -1.72 2.73
C VAL A 42 13.69 -1.27 3.66
N ILE A 43 12.45 -1.25 3.18
CA ILE A 43 11.32 -0.84 4.00
C ILE A 43 11.13 -1.81 5.17
N GLN A 44 11.20 -3.09 4.90
CA GLN A 44 11.03 -4.11 5.94
C GLN A 44 12.09 -3.96 7.03
N LYS A 45 13.35 -3.81 6.66
CA LYS A 45 14.44 -3.65 7.63
C LYS A 45 14.32 -2.37 8.43
N THR A 46 13.85 -1.30 7.81
CA THR A 46 13.75 0.00 8.46
C THR A 46 12.51 0.11 9.35
N ALA A 47 11.39 -0.43 8.90
CA ALA A 47 10.11 -0.26 9.56
C ALA A 47 9.75 -1.39 10.53
N CYS A 48 10.44 -2.52 10.47
CA CYS A 48 10.15 -3.65 11.34
C CYS A 48 10.60 -3.38 12.76
N THR A 49 9.66 -3.35 13.69
CA THR A 49 9.94 -3.19 15.12
C THR A 49 9.70 -4.47 15.89
N GLY A 50 9.09 -5.47 15.25
CA GLY A 50 8.66 -6.69 15.91
C GLY A 50 7.37 -6.53 16.70
N HIS A 51 6.73 -5.38 16.64
CA HIS A 51 5.46 -5.11 17.31
C HIS A 51 4.29 -5.12 16.34
N ILE A 52 3.09 -5.33 16.88
CA ILE A 52 1.86 -5.20 16.10
C ILE A 52 1.71 -3.75 15.65
N GLY A 53 1.35 -3.55 14.39
CA GLY A 53 1.15 -2.21 13.85
C GLY A 53 2.27 -1.71 12.95
N ASP A 54 3.29 -2.52 12.67
CA ASP A 54 4.36 -2.17 11.74
C ASP A 54 3.86 -1.93 10.31
N GLY A 55 2.70 -2.49 9.96
CA GLY A 55 2.08 -2.24 8.68
C GLY A 55 2.24 -3.38 7.68
N LYS A 56 1.85 -3.08 6.46
CA LYS A 56 1.87 -4.04 5.35
C LYS A 56 2.38 -3.39 4.10
N ILE A 57 2.93 -4.21 3.22
CA ILE A 57 3.35 -3.80 1.88
C ILE A 57 2.50 -4.57 0.88
N PHE A 58 1.82 -3.84 0.00
CA PHE A 58 1.09 -4.42 -1.12
C PHE A 58 1.85 -4.14 -2.40
N VAL A 59 1.97 -5.13 -3.26
CA VAL A 59 2.68 -4.99 -4.51
C VAL A 59 1.70 -5.25 -5.66
N TYR A 60 1.65 -4.31 -6.58
CA TYR A 60 0.79 -4.41 -7.76
C TYR A 60 1.60 -4.25 -9.02
N ASP A 61 1.21 -4.96 -10.06
CA ASP A 61 1.67 -4.66 -11.40
C ASP A 61 0.85 -3.50 -11.94
N LEU A 62 1.51 -2.52 -12.53
CA LEU A 62 0.85 -1.43 -13.21
C LEU A 62 0.72 -1.75 -14.69
N ASP A 63 -0.49 -1.64 -15.23
CA ASP A 63 -0.70 -1.88 -16.65
C ASP A 63 -0.01 -0.83 -17.50
N ASN A 64 -0.03 0.41 -17.07
CA ASN A 64 0.58 1.51 -17.79
C ASN A 64 0.79 2.71 -16.85
N VAL A 65 1.72 3.56 -17.23
CA VAL A 65 1.98 4.83 -16.57
C VAL A 65 2.07 5.90 -17.66
N VAL A 66 1.41 7.01 -17.43
CA VAL A 66 1.45 8.13 -18.37
C VAL A 66 1.93 9.37 -17.64
N ARG A 67 3.00 9.98 -18.15
CA ARG A 67 3.45 11.27 -17.64
C ARG A 67 2.64 12.36 -18.32
N ILE A 68 1.86 13.08 -17.55
CA ILE A 68 0.89 14.05 -18.09
C ILE A 68 1.58 15.14 -18.91
N ARG A 69 2.70 15.66 -18.43
CA ARG A 69 3.40 16.76 -19.09
C ARG A 69 3.95 16.40 -20.47
N THR A 70 4.47 15.19 -20.61
CA THR A 70 5.20 14.78 -21.83
C THR A 70 4.44 13.74 -22.65
N ASN A 71 3.37 13.18 -22.14
CA ASN A 71 2.66 12.03 -22.70
C ASN A 71 3.54 10.78 -22.89
N GLU A 72 4.67 10.70 -22.22
CA GLU A 72 5.47 9.49 -22.18
C GLU A 72 4.73 8.39 -21.45
N ARG A 73 4.90 7.16 -21.90
CA ARG A 73 4.16 6.01 -21.38
C ARG A 73 5.10 4.85 -21.05
N GLY A 74 4.61 3.97 -20.16
CA GLY A 74 5.35 2.80 -19.74
C GLY A 74 6.57 3.15 -18.91
N ILE A 75 7.67 2.44 -19.13
CA ILE A 75 8.90 2.62 -18.36
C ILE A 75 9.45 4.04 -18.48
N LYS A 76 9.27 4.66 -19.64
CA LYS A 76 9.73 6.04 -19.86
C LYS A 76 9.03 7.07 -18.99
N ALA A 77 7.85 6.75 -18.46
CA ALA A 77 7.07 7.65 -17.62
C ALA A 77 7.41 7.53 -16.14
N ILE A 78 8.18 6.55 -15.78
CA ILE A 78 8.55 6.31 -14.37
C ILE A 78 9.74 7.17 -13.94
#